data_4437a7a86ab9a9f32cdbad31b37110f3
#
_entry.id   4437a7a86ab9a9f32cdbad31b37110f3
#
_cell.length_a   1.000
_cell.length_b   1.000
_cell.length_c   1.000
_cell.angle_alpha   90.00
_cell.angle_beta   90.00
_cell.angle_gamma   90.00
#
_symmetry.space_group_name_H-M   'P 1'
#
loop_
_entity.id
_entity.type
_entity.pdbx_description
1 polymer ?
#
loop_
_entity_poly.entity_id
_entity_poly.type
_entity_poly.pdbx_seq_one_letter_code
_entity_poly.pdbx_strand_id
1 'polypeptide(L)'
;GENEREEDGLNDYQNRCVAYQIVKKAVPQVEKKLKMYLPVPMIKEKDRLKKIHDMDADKVCELLKEGKKLVFLTLGDPSVYSTYMYLHKRILKMGYEAEMVPGISSFCAAASRINDSLAEKEEQIHIIPASYEIGKALELSGTKILMKAGRKLPELKRRLQGRSEKVIMIENCGMENEAVYQGAECIPEEAGYYTLLIMKEEKE
;
A
#
# COMPACT_ATOMS: atom_id res chain seq x y z
N GLY A 1 -28.00 -23.00 -5.99
CA GLY A 1 -26.81 -23.70 -5.52
C GLY A 1 -25.47 -23.16 -6.01
N GLU A 2 -25.19 -23.08 -7.32
CA GLU A 2 -23.89 -22.58 -7.83
C GLU A 2 -23.87 -21.04 -7.85
N ASN A 3 -24.93 -20.39 -8.25
CA ASN A 3 -25.03 -18.92 -8.24
C ASN A 3 -24.94 -18.31 -6.84
N GLU A 4 -25.52 -18.95 -5.82
CA GLU A 4 -25.43 -18.46 -4.43
C GLU A 4 -23.99 -18.54 -3.88
N ARG A 5 -23.20 -19.55 -4.27
CA ARG A 5 -21.78 -19.66 -3.86
C ARG A 5 -20.88 -18.65 -4.56
N GLU A 6 -21.20 -18.27 -5.81
CA GLU A 6 -20.48 -17.21 -6.52
C GLU A 6 -20.82 -15.83 -5.94
N GLU A 7 -22.07 -15.58 -5.59
CA GLU A 7 -22.50 -14.33 -4.94
C GLU A 7 -21.90 -14.17 -3.53
N ASP A 8 -21.86 -15.23 -2.73
CA ASP A 8 -21.23 -15.22 -1.40
C ASP A 8 -19.73 -14.98 -1.51
N GLY A 9 -19.05 -15.60 -2.46
CA GLY A 9 -17.63 -15.35 -2.76
C GLY A 9 -17.37 -13.91 -3.18
N LEU A 10 -18.24 -13.33 -4.01
CA LEU A 10 -18.12 -11.94 -4.48
C LEU A 10 -18.31 -10.94 -3.34
N ASN A 11 -19.28 -11.17 -2.47
CA ASN A 11 -19.53 -10.33 -1.29
C ASN A 11 -18.36 -10.35 -0.30
N ASP A 12 -17.73 -11.51 -0.11
CA ASP A 12 -16.55 -11.63 0.75
C ASP A 12 -15.35 -10.83 0.18
N TYR A 13 -15.10 -10.88 -1.13
CA TYR A 13 -14.07 -10.05 -1.78
C TYR A 13 -14.38 -8.56 -1.69
N GLN A 14 -15.65 -8.15 -1.85
CA GLN A 14 -16.07 -6.76 -1.69
C GLN A 14 -15.75 -6.23 -0.29
N ASN A 15 -16.08 -7.00 0.73
CA ASN A 15 -15.87 -6.62 2.13
C ASN A 15 -14.38 -6.55 2.50
N ARG A 16 -13.54 -7.35 1.87
CA ARG A 16 -12.08 -7.38 2.11
C ARG A 16 -11.30 -6.36 1.28
N CYS A 17 -11.86 -5.83 0.20
CA CYS A 17 -11.18 -4.86 -0.66
C CYS A 17 -11.22 -3.45 -0.07
N VAL A 18 -10.19 -3.07 0.68
CA VAL A 18 -10.11 -1.75 1.35
C VAL A 18 -10.24 -0.59 0.36
N ALA A 19 -9.60 -0.67 -0.81
CA ALA A 19 -9.72 0.36 -1.85
C ALA A 19 -11.17 0.53 -2.31
N TYR A 20 -11.90 -0.56 -2.49
CA TYR A 20 -13.32 -0.52 -2.85
C TYR A 20 -14.17 0.09 -1.73
N GLN A 21 -13.92 -0.27 -0.47
CA GLN A 21 -14.67 0.28 0.67
C GLN A 21 -14.50 1.79 0.81
N ILE A 22 -13.29 2.30 0.57
CA ILE A 22 -13.02 3.75 0.57
C ILE A 22 -13.80 4.45 -0.55
N VAL A 23 -13.73 3.92 -1.77
CA VAL A 23 -14.43 4.51 -2.92
C VAL A 23 -15.94 4.43 -2.74
N LYS A 24 -16.48 3.34 -2.20
CA LYS A 24 -17.91 3.19 -1.91
C LYS A 24 -18.43 4.26 -0.96
N LYS A 25 -17.65 4.62 0.08
CA LYS A 25 -18.02 5.71 1.01
C LYS A 25 -18.06 7.07 0.32
N ALA A 26 -17.13 7.36 -0.61
CA ALA A 26 -17.03 8.64 -1.30
C ALA A 26 -17.96 8.74 -2.54
N VAL A 27 -18.14 7.63 -3.23
CA VAL A 27 -18.89 7.53 -4.51
C VAL A 27 -19.81 6.31 -4.45
N PRO A 28 -20.97 6.37 -3.78
CA PRO A 28 -21.87 5.22 -3.62
C PRO A 28 -22.33 4.60 -4.94
N GLN A 29 -22.33 5.37 -6.03
CA GLN A 29 -22.70 4.90 -7.37
C GLN A 29 -21.80 3.77 -7.90
N VAL A 30 -20.61 3.56 -7.31
CA VAL A 30 -19.71 2.44 -7.66
C VAL A 30 -20.38 1.08 -7.41
N GLU A 31 -21.34 1.00 -6.50
CA GLU A 31 -22.06 -0.25 -6.22
C GLU A 31 -22.86 -0.76 -7.44
N LYS A 32 -23.30 0.14 -8.30
CA LYS A 32 -24.05 -0.18 -9.52
C LYS A 32 -23.16 -0.58 -10.70
N LYS A 33 -21.84 -0.46 -10.57
CA LYS A 33 -20.89 -0.81 -11.62
C LYS A 33 -20.53 -2.30 -11.55
N LEU A 34 -20.31 -2.90 -12.72
CA LEU A 34 -19.71 -4.22 -12.80
C LEU A 34 -18.34 -4.20 -12.11
N LYS A 35 -18.03 -5.24 -11.38
CA LYS A 35 -16.80 -5.37 -10.60
C LYS A 35 -16.06 -6.64 -10.99
N MET A 36 -14.77 -6.53 -11.12
CA MET A 36 -13.86 -7.66 -11.28
C MET A 36 -12.80 -7.60 -10.18
N TYR A 37 -12.64 -8.68 -9.45
CA TYR A 37 -11.62 -8.80 -8.41
C TYR A 37 -10.46 -9.59 -8.96
N LEU A 38 -9.28 -8.99 -8.90
CA LEU A 38 -8.04 -9.63 -9.30
C LEU A 38 -7.31 -10.07 -8.02
N PRO A 39 -7.08 -11.36 -7.81
CA PRO A 39 -6.36 -11.83 -6.65
C PRO A 39 -4.89 -11.41 -6.74
N VAL A 40 -4.39 -10.76 -5.69
CA VAL A 40 -2.98 -10.41 -5.57
C VAL A 40 -2.36 -11.23 -4.45
N PRO A 41 -1.95 -12.48 -4.72
CA PRO A 41 -1.40 -13.34 -3.69
C PRO A 41 -0.01 -12.87 -3.26
N MET A 42 0.25 -12.88 -1.95
CA MET A 42 1.57 -12.61 -1.39
C MET A 42 2.44 -13.88 -1.44
N ILE A 43 2.86 -14.28 -2.64
CA ILE A 43 3.73 -15.44 -2.85
C ILE A 43 5.15 -15.00 -3.21
N LYS A 44 6.14 -15.80 -2.79
CA LYS A 44 7.57 -15.52 -3.05
C LYS A 44 8.04 -16.06 -4.41
N GLU A 45 7.31 -17.00 -4.99
CA GLU A 45 7.67 -17.67 -6.25
C GLU A 45 7.40 -16.73 -7.43
N LYS A 46 8.49 -16.17 -7.95
CA LYS A 46 8.44 -15.13 -9.01
C LYS A 46 7.72 -15.62 -10.28
N ASP A 47 7.97 -16.87 -10.69
CA ASP A 47 7.37 -17.42 -11.91
C ASP A 47 5.86 -17.63 -11.78
N ARG A 48 5.42 -18.10 -10.62
CA ARG A 48 3.99 -18.24 -10.31
C ARG A 48 3.29 -16.89 -10.24
N LEU A 49 3.92 -15.91 -9.59
CA LEU A 49 3.41 -14.54 -9.50
C LEU A 49 3.30 -13.92 -10.90
N LYS A 50 4.33 -14.12 -11.74
CA LYS A 50 4.32 -13.64 -13.13
C LYS A 50 3.15 -14.24 -13.92
N LYS A 51 2.92 -15.54 -13.83
CA LYS A 51 1.78 -16.21 -14.51
C LYS A 51 0.44 -15.63 -14.08
N ILE A 52 0.24 -15.36 -12.77
CA ILE A 52 -0.98 -14.75 -12.26
C ILE A 52 -1.17 -13.36 -12.87
N HIS A 53 -0.12 -12.54 -12.87
CA HIS A 53 -0.19 -11.19 -13.46
C HIS A 53 -0.45 -11.23 -14.98
N ASP A 54 0.09 -12.22 -15.69
CA ASP A 54 -0.16 -12.38 -17.13
C ASP A 54 -1.64 -12.77 -17.36
N MET A 55 -2.16 -13.74 -16.60
CA MET A 55 -3.58 -14.13 -16.67
C MET A 55 -4.54 -12.99 -16.31
N ASP A 56 -4.21 -12.18 -15.32
CA ASP A 56 -5.03 -11.04 -14.94
C ASP A 56 -5.02 -9.96 -16.03
N ALA A 57 -3.87 -9.74 -16.67
CA ALA A 57 -3.77 -8.81 -17.81
C ALA A 57 -4.60 -9.30 -19.00
N ASP A 58 -4.58 -10.61 -19.30
CA ASP A 58 -5.37 -11.20 -20.37
C ASP A 58 -6.88 -10.97 -20.16
N LYS A 59 -7.38 -11.21 -18.93
CA LYS A 59 -8.79 -10.95 -18.56
C LYS A 59 -9.17 -9.49 -18.76
N VAL A 60 -8.29 -8.56 -18.34
CA VAL A 60 -8.50 -7.12 -18.52
C VAL A 60 -8.55 -6.78 -20.01
N CYS A 61 -7.65 -7.32 -20.81
CA CYS A 61 -7.59 -7.07 -22.24
C CYS A 61 -8.81 -7.61 -23.00
N GLU A 62 -9.40 -8.73 -22.58
CA GLU A 62 -10.65 -9.23 -23.13
C GLU A 62 -11.77 -8.19 -23.00
N LEU A 63 -11.92 -7.60 -21.81
CA LEU A 63 -12.90 -6.53 -21.59
C LEU A 63 -12.61 -5.26 -22.40
N LEU A 64 -11.34 -4.91 -22.56
CA LEU A 64 -10.92 -3.77 -23.39
C LEU A 64 -11.21 -4.01 -24.86
N LYS A 65 -11.03 -5.23 -25.37
CA LYS A 65 -11.42 -5.63 -26.75
C LYS A 65 -12.93 -5.49 -27.00
N GLU A 66 -13.75 -5.70 -25.99
CA GLU A 66 -15.20 -5.47 -26.05
C GLU A 66 -15.58 -3.98 -25.99
N GLY A 67 -14.60 -3.07 -25.96
CA GLY A 67 -14.83 -1.62 -25.85
C GLY A 67 -15.22 -1.13 -24.45
N LYS A 68 -15.02 -1.95 -23.42
CA LYS A 68 -15.29 -1.55 -22.03
C LYS A 68 -14.28 -0.52 -21.56
N LYS A 69 -14.74 0.46 -20.77
CA LYS A 69 -13.88 1.38 -20.01
C LYS A 69 -13.68 0.82 -18.60
N LEU A 70 -12.45 0.66 -18.20
CA LEU A 70 -12.09 0.05 -16.91
C LEU A 70 -11.43 1.06 -16.00
N VAL A 71 -11.71 0.96 -14.70
CA VAL A 71 -11.03 1.73 -13.65
C VAL A 71 -10.47 0.72 -12.64
N PHE A 72 -9.17 0.78 -12.41
CA PHE A 72 -8.50 -0.03 -11.39
C PHE A 72 -8.38 0.79 -10.10
N LEU A 73 -8.88 0.24 -9.00
CA LEU A 73 -8.81 0.89 -7.69
C LEU A 73 -7.63 0.34 -6.91
N THR A 74 -6.78 1.23 -6.40
CA THR A 74 -5.65 0.89 -5.52
C THR A 74 -5.56 1.87 -4.36
N LEU A 75 -4.86 1.48 -3.30
CA LEU A 75 -4.61 2.34 -2.14
C LEU A 75 -3.38 3.22 -2.36
N GLY A 76 -3.44 4.44 -1.84
CA GLY A 76 -2.36 5.40 -1.93
C GLY A 76 -2.13 5.90 -3.35
N ASP A 77 -0.89 6.08 -3.73
CA ASP A 77 -0.50 6.48 -5.07
C ASP A 77 -0.12 5.25 -5.91
N PRO A 78 -0.66 5.10 -7.14
CA PRO A 78 -0.39 3.93 -7.98
C PRO A 78 1.07 3.80 -8.41
N SER A 79 1.85 4.88 -8.37
CA SER A 79 3.27 4.87 -8.74
C SER A 79 4.21 4.38 -7.62
N VAL A 80 3.71 4.29 -6.36
CA VAL A 80 4.52 3.97 -5.19
C VAL A 80 4.23 2.56 -4.67
N TYR A 81 5.10 1.61 -4.98
CA TYR A 81 5.02 0.19 -4.54
C TYR A 81 3.65 -0.46 -4.75
N SER A 82 2.90 -0.01 -5.76
CA SER A 82 1.59 -0.57 -6.10
C SER A 82 1.74 -1.81 -6.98
N THR A 83 0.98 -2.85 -6.64
CA THR A 83 0.88 -4.05 -7.47
C THR A 83 0.22 -3.77 -8.83
N TYR A 84 -0.61 -2.73 -8.92
CA TYR A 84 -1.20 -2.27 -10.18
C TYR A 84 -0.15 -2.06 -11.27
N MET A 85 1.06 -1.61 -10.94
CA MET A 85 2.11 -1.35 -11.93
C MET A 85 2.52 -2.58 -12.75
N TYR A 86 2.35 -3.78 -12.21
CA TYR A 86 2.58 -5.01 -12.99
C TYR A 86 1.52 -5.19 -14.07
N LEU A 87 0.27 -4.88 -13.77
CA LEU A 87 -0.84 -4.90 -14.71
C LEU A 87 -0.72 -3.76 -15.73
N HIS A 88 -0.49 -2.53 -15.27
CA HIS A 88 -0.34 -1.34 -16.11
C HIS A 88 0.70 -1.55 -17.22
N LYS A 89 1.90 -2.00 -16.86
CA LYS A 89 2.97 -2.27 -17.83
C LYS A 89 2.62 -3.32 -18.88
N ARG A 90 1.82 -4.34 -18.48
CA ARG A 90 1.37 -5.39 -19.41
C ARG A 90 0.33 -4.87 -20.39
N ILE A 91 -0.64 -4.11 -19.89
CA ILE A 91 -1.70 -3.50 -20.71
C ILE A 91 -1.09 -2.57 -21.78
N LEU A 92 -0.15 -1.71 -21.38
CA LEU A 92 0.59 -0.84 -22.33
C LEU A 92 1.37 -1.67 -23.36
N LYS A 93 2.05 -2.75 -22.95
CA LYS A 93 2.79 -3.63 -23.85
C LYS A 93 1.89 -4.35 -24.85
N MET A 94 0.63 -4.59 -24.49
CA MET A 94 -0.38 -5.20 -25.37
C MET A 94 -1.05 -4.19 -26.30
N GLY A 95 -0.61 -2.90 -26.28
CA GLY A 95 -1.04 -1.85 -27.19
C GLY A 95 -2.29 -1.07 -26.74
N TYR A 96 -2.74 -1.25 -25.51
CA TYR A 96 -3.86 -0.47 -24.95
C TYR A 96 -3.35 0.78 -24.22
N GLU A 97 -4.15 1.82 -24.23
CA GLU A 97 -3.91 3.02 -23.43
C GLU A 97 -4.32 2.80 -21.97
N ALA A 98 -3.52 3.34 -21.06
CA ALA A 98 -3.82 3.32 -19.63
C ALA A 98 -3.19 4.56 -18.97
N GLU A 99 -3.99 5.25 -18.16
CA GLU A 99 -3.59 6.44 -17.43
C GLU A 99 -3.54 6.15 -15.94
N MET A 100 -2.65 6.83 -15.22
CA MET A 100 -2.59 6.82 -13.76
C MET A 100 -3.11 8.14 -13.23
N VAL A 101 -4.08 8.05 -12.32
CA VAL A 101 -4.52 9.21 -11.55
C VAL A 101 -3.70 9.21 -10.26
N PRO A 102 -2.97 10.30 -9.93
CA PRO A 102 -2.18 10.38 -8.71
C PRO A 102 -3.06 10.33 -7.47
N GLY A 103 -2.57 9.69 -6.44
CA GLY A 103 -3.22 9.59 -5.15
C GLY A 103 -2.36 10.15 -4.02
N ILE A 104 -2.88 10.12 -2.80
CA ILE A 104 -2.12 10.51 -1.61
C ILE A 104 -1.36 9.27 -1.12
N SER A 105 -0.02 9.34 -1.17
CA SER A 105 0.82 8.28 -0.64
C SER A 105 0.63 8.12 0.87
N SER A 106 0.73 6.89 1.38
CA SER A 106 0.51 6.61 2.80
C SER A 106 1.40 7.43 3.74
N PHE A 107 2.63 7.72 3.35
CA PHE A 107 3.54 8.54 4.15
C PHE A 107 3.15 10.02 4.16
N CYS A 108 2.57 10.55 3.08
CA CYS A 108 2.02 11.91 3.07
C CYS A 108 0.75 11.98 3.94
N ALA A 109 -0.12 10.99 3.87
CA ALA A 109 -1.28 10.89 4.74
C ALA A 109 -0.88 10.81 6.21
N ALA A 110 0.13 9.98 6.53
CA ALA A 110 0.68 9.85 7.87
C ALA A 110 1.27 11.17 8.41
N ALA A 111 2.06 11.87 7.60
CA ALA A 111 2.62 13.17 7.96
C ALA A 111 1.53 14.21 8.28
N SER A 112 0.51 14.29 7.43
CA SER A 112 -0.65 15.14 7.68
C SER A 112 -1.39 14.74 8.96
N ARG A 113 -1.51 13.45 9.23
CA ARG A 113 -2.21 12.94 10.43
C ARG A 113 -1.51 13.33 11.73
N ILE A 114 -0.18 13.32 11.74
CA ILE A 114 0.63 13.73 12.89
C ILE A 114 0.95 15.24 12.91
N ASN A 115 0.48 15.97 11.91
CA ASN A 115 0.71 17.41 11.74
C ASN A 115 2.20 17.77 11.77
N ASP A 116 3.02 16.99 11.04
CA ASP A 116 4.46 17.20 10.96
C ASP A 116 4.93 17.11 9.48
N SER A 117 6.01 17.81 9.16
CA SER A 117 6.66 17.72 7.84
C SER A 117 7.44 16.40 7.69
N LEU A 118 7.56 15.88 6.49
CA LEU A 118 8.49 14.79 6.20
C LEU A 118 9.92 15.29 5.97
N ALA A 119 10.06 16.45 5.39
CA ALA A 119 11.34 17.11 5.18
C ALA A 119 11.18 18.62 5.10
N GLU A 120 12.22 19.34 5.46
CA GLU A 120 12.33 20.78 5.37
C GLU A 120 13.67 21.16 4.73
N LYS A 121 13.67 22.24 3.95
CA LYS A 121 14.89 22.77 3.30
C LYS A 121 15.64 21.68 2.49
N GLU A 122 16.83 21.32 2.93
CA GLU A 122 17.77 20.40 2.28
C GLU A 122 17.67 18.94 2.80
N GLU A 123 16.71 18.65 3.65
CA GLU A 123 16.52 17.30 4.21
C GLU A 123 16.18 16.28 3.14
N GLN A 124 16.82 15.13 3.23
CA GLN A 124 16.54 14.02 2.34
C GLN A 124 15.44 13.12 2.91
N ILE A 125 14.65 12.53 2.04
CA ILE A 125 13.63 11.53 2.39
C ILE A 125 13.99 10.20 1.73
N HIS A 126 14.06 9.16 2.53
CA HIS A 126 14.27 7.79 2.08
C HIS A 126 13.00 6.96 2.29
N ILE A 127 12.38 6.53 1.19
CA ILE A 127 11.18 5.69 1.22
C ILE A 127 11.61 4.26 1.00
N ILE A 128 11.48 3.43 2.03
CA ILE A 128 12.08 2.12 2.10
C ILE A 128 11.01 1.08 2.46
N PRO A 129 10.78 0.05 1.62
CA PRO A 129 9.95 -1.07 2.01
C PRO A 129 10.69 -1.90 3.07
N ALA A 130 10.05 -2.08 4.24
CA ALA A 130 10.68 -2.79 5.38
C ALA A 130 10.94 -4.29 5.13
N SER A 131 10.59 -4.80 3.95
CA SER A 131 10.98 -6.14 3.48
C SER A 131 12.46 -6.26 3.11
N TYR A 132 13.17 -5.13 2.97
CA TYR A 132 14.61 -5.07 2.66
C TYR A 132 15.48 -4.99 3.92
N GLU A 133 16.79 -4.83 3.73
CA GLU A 133 17.81 -4.75 4.79
C GLU A 133 17.61 -3.49 5.66
N ILE A 134 16.96 -3.66 6.79
CA ILE A 134 16.68 -2.56 7.73
C ILE A 134 17.98 -1.91 8.24
N GLY A 135 19.03 -2.71 8.50
CA GLY A 135 20.29 -2.21 9.03
C GLY A 135 20.86 -1.06 8.20
N LYS A 136 20.99 -1.25 6.90
CA LYS A 136 21.49 -0.22 5.99
C LYS A 136 20.55 0.98 5.89
N ALA A 137 19.24 0.73 5.96
CA ALA A 137 18.25 1.80 5.94
C ALA A 137 18.38 2.76 7.14
N LEU A 138 18.73 2.22 8.31
CA LEU A 138 18.90 3.01 9.53
C LEU A 138 20.21 3.83 9.56
N GLU A 139 21.15 3.56 8.67
CA GLU A 139 22.41 4.32 8.54
C GLU A 139 22.28 5.57 7.65
N LEU A 140 21.16 5.72 6.95
CA LEU A 140 20.91 6.87 6.09
C LEU A 140 20.63 8.12 6.93
N SER A 141 21.15 9.27 6.50
CA SER A 141 20.82 10.57 7.07
C SER A 141 19.42 11.06 6.63
N GLY A 142 18.84 12.00 7.37
CA GLY A 142 17.54 12.58 7.05
C GLY A 142 16.35 11.68 7.44
N THR A 143 15.21 11.95 6.86
CA THR A 143 13.97 11.23 7.19
C THR A 143 13.90 9.88 6.51
N LYS A 144 13.70 8.85 7.31
CA LYS A 144 13.53 7.46 6.86
C LYS A 144 12.08 7.03 7.05
N ILE A 145 11.46 6.57 5.96
CA ILE A 145 10.08 6.09 5.95
C ILE A 145 10.10 4.61 5.64
N LEU A 146 9.79 3.79 6.65
CA LEU A 146 9.72 2.34 6.48
C LEU A 146 8.27 1.94 6.20
N MET A 147 8.02 1.48 4.98
CA MET A 147 6.70 1.02 4.55
C MET A 147 6.51 -0.48 4.78
N LYS A 148 5.29 -0.91 5.12
CA LYS A 148 4.91 -2.32 5.33
C LYS A 148 5.73 -2.97 6.44
N ALA A 149 5.96 -2.23 7.53
CA ALA A 149 6.88 -2.59 8.60
C ALA A 149 6.33 -3.64 9.59
N GLY A 150 5.02 -3.93 9.60
CA GLY A 150 4.36 -4.73 10.62
C GLY A 150 5.06 -6.05 10.98
N ARG A 151 5.54 -6.80 9.98
CA ARG A 151 6.25 -8.07 10.21
C ARG A 151 7.68 -7.92 10.73
N LYS A 152 8.22 -6.71 10.74
CA LYS A 152 9.62 -6.42 11.11
C LYS A 152 9.72 -5.63 12.42
N LEU A 153 8.61 -5.40 13.10
CA LEU A 153 8.57 -4.60 14.32
C LEU A 153 9.51 -5.11 15.42
N PRO A 154 9.62 -6.42 15.72
CA PRO A 154 10.54 -6.90 16.75
C PRO A 154 12.02 -6.62 16.41
N GLU A 155 12.39 -6.70 15.13
CA GLU A 155 13.73 -6.34 14.67
C GLU A 155 13.97 -4.84 14.75
N LEU A 156 13.01 -4.04 14.27
CA LEU A 156 13.07 -2.59 14.30
C LEU A 156 13.17 -2.06 15.73
N LYS A 157 12.32 -2.52 16.63
CA LYS A 157 12.31 -2.11 18.03
C LYS A 157 13.68 -2.32 18.70
N ARG A 158 14.31 -3.49 18.48
CA ARG A 158 15.65 -3.76 19.00
C ARG A 158 16.71 -2.82 18.41
N ARG A 159 16.64 -2.52 17.12
CA ARG A 159 17.62 -1.66 16.44
C ARG A 159 17.44 -0.17 16.74
N LEU A 160 16.24 0.23 17.15
CA LEU A 160 15.91 1.61 17.50
C LEU A 160 16.23 1.94 18.97
N GLN A 161 16.49 0.95 19.80
CA GLN A 161 16.89 1.18 21.19
C GLN A 161 18.19 1.99 21.28
N GLY A 162 18.15 3.08 22.06
CA GLY A 162 19.30 3.95 22.28
C GLY A 162 19.61 4.91 21.12
N ARG A 163 18.77 4.97 20.10
CA ARG A 163 18.89 5.97 19.03
C ARG A 163 18.14 7.25 19.43
N SER A 164 18.68 8.40 19.03
CA SER A 164 18.14 9.74 19.34
C SER A 164 17.11 10.21 18.34
N GLU A 165 16.76 9.41 17.32
CA GLU A 165 15.80 9.83 16.30
C GLU A 165 14.38 9.87 16.87
N LYS A 166 13.60 10.85 16.46
CA LYS A 166 12.16 10.87 16.64
C LYS A 166 11.54 9.75 15.81
N VAL A 167 10.91 8.79 16.47
CA VAL A 167 10.27 7.64 15.82
C VAL A 167 8.77 7.75 15.99
N ILE A 168 8.03 7.67 14.89
CA ILE A 168 6.58 7.63 14.89
C ILE A 168 6.13 6.44 14.04
N MET A 169 5.29 5.59 14.62
CA MET A 169 4.64 4.51 13.91
C MET A 169 3.15 4.81 13.77
N ILE A 170 2.62 4.57 12.58
CA ILE A 170 1.20 4.70 12.30
C ILE A 170 0.71 3.40 11.69
N GLU A 171 -0.35 2.87 12.27
CA GLU A 171 -1.06 1.70 11.77
C GLU A 171 -2.44 2.12 11.28
N ASN A 172 -2.88 1.59 10.14
CA ASN A 172 -4.21 1.81 9.55
C ASN A 172 -4.58 3.30 9.39
N CYS A 173 -3.64 4.14 8.97
CA CYS A 173 -3.85 5.57 8.81
C CYS A 173 -5.11 5.89 8.00
N GLY A 174 -6.02 6.70 8.56
CA GLY A 174 -7.30 7.07 7.96
C GLY A 174 -8.41 6.01 8.04
N MET A 175 -8.19 4.89 8.74
CA MET A 175 -9.19 3.84 8.98
C MET A 175 -9.77 3.95 10.39
N GLU A 176 -10.88 3.25 10.66
CA GLU A 176 -11.56 3.27 11.97
C GLU A 176 -10.68 2.77 13.12
N ASN A 177 -9.75 1.85 12.82
CA ASN A 177 -8.81 1.26 13.77
C ASN A 177 -7.41 1.88 13.65
N GLU A 178 -7.32 3.16 13.28
CA GLU A 178 -6.06 3.90 13.25
C GLU A 178 -5.41 3.95 14.63
N ALA A 179 -4.11 3.68 14.68
CA ALA A 179 -3.30 3.84 15.87
C ALA A 179 -1.99 4.57 15.56
N VAL A 180 -1.60 5.48 16.46
CA VAL A 180 -0.37 6.26 16.36
C VAL A 180 0.48 6.02 17.61
N TYR A 181 1.73 5.65 17.40
CA TYR A 181 2.70 5.38 18.46
C TYR A 181 3.88 6.33 18.31
N GLN A 182 4.29 6.98 19.38
CA GLN A 182 5.42 7.92 19.40
C GLN A 182 6.50 7.41 20.34
N GLY A 183 7.72 7.37 19.85
CA GLY A 183 8.87 6.78 20.51
C GLY A 183 9.08 5.29 20.18
N ALA A 184 10.33 4.88 20.15
CA ALA A 184 10.69 3.49 19.83
C ALA A 184 10.16 2.48 20.90
N GLU A 185 10.06 2.92 22.14
CA GLU A 185 9.55 2.15 23.28
C GLU A 185 8.04 1.85 23.16
N CYS A 186 7.29 2.73 22.50
CA CYS A 186 5.84 2.59 22.32
C CYS A 186 5.47 1.68 21.14
N ILE A 187 6.43 1.25 20.33
CA ILE A 187 6.17 0.36 19.20
C ILE A 187 5.68 -1.00 19.74
N PRO A 188 4.52 -1.51 19.28
CA PRO A 188 4.03 -2.82 19.68
C PRO A 188 4.89 -3.96 19.12
N GLU A 189 4.75 -5.16 19.68
CA GLU A 189 5.45 -6.35 19.18
C GLU A 189 4.89 -6.83 17.83
N GLU A 190 3.60 -6.59 17.59
CA GLU A 190 2.91 -7.00 16.37
C GLU A 190 2.03 -5.86 15.85
N ALA A 191 1.95 -5.74 14.54
CA ALA A 191 1.02 -4.85 13.86
C ALA A 191 0.65 -5.39 12.47
N GLY A 192 -0.43 -4.87 11.91
CA GLY A 192 -0.96 -5.27 10.63
C GLY A 192 -0.10 -4.86 9.43
N TYR A 193 -0.59 -5.21 8.25
CA TYR A 193 0.08 -4.91 6.99
C TYR A 193 0.20 -3.40 6.70
N TYR A 194 -0.82 -2.63 7.09
CA TYR A 194 -0.88 -1.18 6.86
C TYR A 194 -0.14 -0.40 7.94
N THR A 195 1.11 -0.79 8.18
CA THR A 195 2.01 -0.18 9.16
C THR A 195 3.13 0.59 8.48
N LEU A 196 3.35 1.80 8.95
CA LEU A 196 4.37 2.72 8.47
C LEU A 196 5.12 3.31 9.66
N LEU A 197 6.45 3.37 9.56
CA LEU A 197 7.29 4.11 10.51
C LEU A 197 7.92 5.31 9.81
N ILE A 198 7.91 6.44 10.50
CA ILE A 198 8.65 7.65 10.15
C ILE A 198 9.71 7.86 11.21
N MET A 199 10.95 7.99 10.78
CA MET A 199 12.08 8.29 11.65
C MET A 199 12.75 9.56 11.16
N LYS A 200 12.87 10.53 12.04
CA LYS A 200 13.49 11.85 11.77
C LYS A 200 14.63 12.06 12.73
N GLU A 201 15.71 12.63 12.25
CA GLU A 201 16.78 13.12 13.12
C GLU A 201 16.22 14.25 14.00
N GLU A 202 16.49 14.21 15.29
CA GLU A 202 16.18 15.35 16.15
C GLU A 202 17.12 16.50 15.79
N LYS A 203 16.53 17.66 15.50
CA LYS A 203 17.28 18.90 15.31
C LYS A 203 17.35 19.61 16.65
N GLU A 204 18.53 20.07 16.98
CA GLU A 204 18.75 21.05 18.05
C GLU A 204 18.09 22.39 17.73
#